data_6e2b51abfe319d1b00eecec3f1d7d689
#
_entry.id   6e2b51abfe319d1b00eecec3f1d7d689
#
_cell.length_a   1.000
_cell.length_b   1.000
_cell.length_c   1.000
_cell.angle_alpha   90.00
_cell.angle_beta   90.00
_cell.angle_gamma   90.00
#
_symmetry.space_group_name_H-M   'P 1'
#
loop_
_entity.id
_entity.type
_entity.pdbx_description
1 polymer ?
#
loop_
_entity_poly.entity_id
_entity_poly.type
_entity_poly.pdbx_seq_one_letter_code
_entity_poly.pdbx_strand_id
1 'polypeptide(L)'
;MIEKAFAVHAPPAAIWRALMAELDSGDRAAFEIEESTPEEQITLWVSLQDGIRARLTYRLLPRDDHTEVVATMEPQGARYTFARIITFGRVNTNYELVLVQGLSNLKQAAESP
;
A
#
# COMPACT_ATOMS: atom_id res chain seq x y z
N MET A 1 8.94 2.99 9.64
CA MET A 1 7.59 3.00 9.05
C MET A 1 7.49 4.07 7.99
N ILE A 2 6.94 3.72 6.84
CA ILE A 2 6.77 4.64 5.72
C ILE A 2 5.28 4.92 5.58
N GLU A 3 4.88 6.18 5.49
CA GLU A 3 3.49 6.57 5.37
C GLU A 3 3.32 7.60 4.27
N LYS A 4 2.34 7.40 3.40
CA LYS A 4 1.96 8.32 2.33
C LYS A 4 0.45 8.44 2.28
N ALA A 5 -0.03 9.63 1.89
CA ALA A 5 -1.45 9.88 1.76
C ALA A 5 -1.74 10.59 0.44
N PHE A 6 -2.81 10.19 -0.23
CA PHE A 6 -3.27 10.81 -1.48
C PHE A 6 -4.75 11.15 -1.35
N ALA A 7 -5.13 12.29 -1.91
CA ALA A 7 -6.53 12.63 -2.10
C ALA A 7 -7.03 11.96 -3.39
N VAL A 8 -8.08 11.16 -3.28
CA VAL A 8 -8.67 10.46 -4.42
C VAL A 8 -10.10 10.94 -4.59
N HIS A 9 -10.41 11.49 -5.74
CA HIS A 9 -11.74 12.06 -6.04
C HIS A 9 -12.72 10.96 -6.46
N ALA A 10 -13.03 10.07 -5.51
CA ALA A 10 -13.94 8.96 -5.67
C ALA A 10 -14.49 8.56 -4.31
N PRO A 11 -15.69 7.95 -4.23
CA PRO A 11 -16.21 7.47 -2.95
C PRO A 11 -15.42 6.23 -2.48
N PRO A 12 -15.43 5.95 -1.16
CA PRO A 12 -14.71 4.78 -0.63
C PRO A 12 -15.07 3.46 -1.33
N ALA A 13 -16.31 3.27 -1.73
CA ALA A 13 -16.73 2.06 -2.43
C ALA A 13 -16.01 1.86 -3.76
N ALA A 14 -15.81 2.94 -4.52
CA ALA A 14 -15.08 2.88 -5.80
C ALA A 14 -13.60 2.59 -5.59
N ILE A 15 -13.01 3.20 -4.57
CA ILE A 15 -11.61 2.97 -4.21
C ILE A 15 -11.41 1.52 -3.75
N TRP A 16 -12.33 1.02 -2.94
CA TRP A 16 -12.28 -0.36 -2.45
C TRP A 16 -12.34 -1.37 -3.60
N ARG A 17 -13.23 -1.14 -4.57
CA ARG A 17 -13.32 -2.01 -5.76
C ARG A 17 -12.03 -1.99 -6.57
N ALA A 18 -11.45 -0.80 -6.77
CA ALA A 18 -10.19 -0.67 -7.50
C ALA A 18 -9.05 -1.39 -6.78
N LEU A 19 -9.00 -1.27 -5.45
CA LEU A 19 -8.00 -1.93 -4.63
C LEU A 19 -8.14 -3.46 -4.70
N MET A 20 -9.35 -3.98 -4.58
CA MET A 20 -9.60 -5.42 -4.66
C MET A 20 -9.28 -5.96 -6.05
N ALA A 21 -9.62 -5.23 -7.11
CA ALA A 21 -9.30 -5.61 -8.48
C ALA A 21 -7.78 -5.66 -8.70
N GLU A 22 -7.05 -4.71 -8.15
CA GLU A 22 -5.59 -4.68 -8.24
C GLU A 22 -4.96 -5.89 -7.53
N LEU A 23 -5.45 -6.24 -6.35
CA LEU A 23 -4.99 -7.41 -5.61
C LEU A 23 -5.33 -8.70 -6.35
N ASP A 24 -6.52 -8.79 -6.96
CA ASP A 24 -6.92 -9.98 -7.72
C ASP A 24 -6.13 -10.17 -9.02
N SER A 25 -5.70 -9.08 -9.64
CA SER A 25 -4.92 -9.13 -10.88
C SER A 25 -3.44 -9.43 -10.64
N GLY A 26 -2.98 -9.29 -9.40
CA GLY A 26 -1.59 -9.55 -9.02
C GLY A 26 -1.33 -11.03 -8.73
N ASP A 27 -0.07 -11.33 -8.40
CA ASP A 27 0.33 -12.66 -7.96
C ASP A 27 -0.11 -12.87 -6.51
N ARG A 28 -1.11 -13.72 -6.31
CA ARG A 28 -1.64 -14.02 -4.98
C ARG A 28 -0.63 -14.67 -4.04
N ALA A 29 0.42 -15.27 -4.57
CA ALA A 29 1.49 -15.82 -3.74
C ALA A 29 2.36 -14.73 -3.12
N ALA A 30 2.29 -13.50 -3.63
CA ALA A 30 3.12 -12.40 -3.17
C ALA A 30 2.52 -11.64 -1.98
N PHE A 31 1.27 -11.91 -1.60
CA PHE A 31 0.66 -11.23 -0.48
C PHE A 31 -0.30 -12.15 0.32
N GLU A 32 -0.55 -11.74 1.56
CA GLU A 32 -1.47 -12.44 2.47
C GLU A 32 -2.28 -11.39 3.23
N ILE A 33 -3.60 -11.49 3.19
CA ILE A 33 -4.48 -10.56 3.89
C ILE A 33 -4.51 -10.93 5.37
N GLU A 34 -4.12 -10.00 6.24
CA GLU A 34 -4.17 -10.16 7.69
C GLU A 34 -5.52 -9.72 8.25
N GLU A 35 -6.02 -8.57 7.79
CA GLU A 35 -7.25 -7.98 8.29
C GLU A 35 -7.89 -7.15 7.19
N SER A 36 -9.22 -7.18 7.11
CA SER A 36 -9.95 -6.44 6.08
C SER A 36 -11.30 -5.98 6.64
N THR A 37 -11.53 -4.67 6.59
CA THR A 37 -12.83 -4.05 6.87
C THR A 37 -13.27 -3.34 5.60
N PRO A 38 -14.25 -3.87 4.85
CA PRO A 38 -14.63 -3.30 3.56
C PRO A 38 -14.90 -1.81 3.62
N GLU A 39 -14.38 -1.08 2.64
CA GLU A 39 -14.50 0.36 2.46
C GLU A 39 -13.83 1.21 3.56
N GLU A 40 -13.19 0.60 4.53
CA GLU A 40 -12.51 1.31 5.63
C GLU A 40 -11.00 1.07 5.64
N GLN A 41 -10.57 -0.18 5.75
CA GLN A 41 -9.13 -0.48 5.78
C GLN A 41 -8.85 -1.92 5.40
N ILE A 42 -7.62 -2.15 4.95
CA ILE A 42 -7.09 -3.49 4.73
C ILE A 42 -5.63 -3.51 5.16
N THR A 43 -5.24 -4.56 5.87
CA THR A 43 -3.86 -4.82 6.26
C THR A 43 -3.44 -6.14 5.64
N LEU A 44 -2.31 -6.11 4.94
CA LEU A 44 -1.78 -7.31 4.29
C LEU A 44 -0.27 -7.39 4.43
N TRP A 45 0.24 -8.61 4.33
CA TRP A 45 1.66 -8.87 4.26
C TRP A 45 2.04 -9.03 2.79
N VAL A 46 3.08 -8.32 2.37
CA VAL A 46 3.60 -8.41 1.01
C VAL A 46 5.05 -8.87 1.06
N SER A 47 5.45 -9.63 0.03
CA SER A 47 6.84 -10.04 -0.14
C SER A 47 7.53 -9.02 -1.04
N LEU A 48 8.56 -8.38 -0.51
CA LEU A 48 9.39 -7.44 -1.25
C LEU A 48 10.60 -8.17 -1.83
N GLN A 49 11.40 -7.46 -2.61
CA GLN A 49 12.63 -8.01 -3.17
C GLN A 49 13.57 -8.47 -2.04
N ASP A 50 14.43 -9.44 -2.34
CA ASP A 50 15.43 -9.98 -1.43
C ASP A 50 14.84 -10.70 -0.20
N GLY A 51 13.60 -11.19 -0.31
CA GLY A 51 12.97 -11.95 0.76
C GLY A 51 12.54 -11.12 1.96
N ILE A 52 12.48 -9.80 1.82
CA ILE A 52 11.99 -8.91 2.86
C ILE A 52 10.45 -8.91 2.80
N ARG A 53 9.81 -9.02 3.96
CA ARG A 53 8.36 -8.92 4.08
C ARG A 53 8.00 -7.55 4.65
N ALA A 54 6.88 -7.02 4.22
CA ALA A 54 6.36 -5.76 4.74
C ALA A 54 4.89 -5.90 5.08
N ARG A 55 4.50 -5.26 6.16
CA ARG A 55 3.10 -5.11 6.54
C ARG A 55 2.60 -3.82 5.91
N LEU A 56 1.60 -3.93 5.04
CA LEU A 56 1.05 -2.82 4.29
C LEU A 56 -0.39 -2.59 4.72
N THR A 57 -0.72 -1.37 5.14
CA THR A 57 -2.06 -1.00 5.54
C THR A 57 -2.56 0.15 4.68
N TYR A 58 -3.75 -0.01 4.09
CA TYR A 58 -4.48 1.06 3.42
C TYR A 58 -5.68 1.44 4.26
N ARG A 59 -5.82 2.73 4.56
CA ARG A 59 -6.99 3.27 5.25
C ARG A 59 -7.69 4.28 4.36
N LEU A 60 -9.02 4.19 4.30
CA LEU A 60 -9.85 5.08 3.49
C LEU A 60 -10.59 6.03 4.43
N LEU A 61 -10.28 7.32 4.33
CA LEU A 61 -10.84 8.35 5.20
C LEU A 61 -11.76 9.25 4.36
N PRO A 62 -13.10 9.09 4.44
CA PRO A 62 -14.00 9.94 3.68
C PRO A 62 -13.90 11.40 4.11
N ARG A 63 -13.84 12.28 3.12
CA ARG A 63 -13.88 13.74 3.31
C ARG A 63 -15.07 14.29 2.52
N ASP A 64 -15.29 15.61 2.58
CA ASP A 64 -16.46 16.23 1.94
C ASP A 64 -16.46 16.09 0.41
N ASP A 65 -15.30 16.26 -0.22
CA ASP A 65 -15.17 16.30 -1.68
C ASP A 65 -14.24 15.21 -2.25
N HIS A 66 -13.68 14.36 -1.39
CA HIS A 66 -12.75 13.31 -1.80
C HIS A 66 -12.63 12.25 -0.71
N THR A 67 -11.87 11.20 -0.99
CA THR A 67 -11.45 10.22 0.03
C THR A 67 -9.95 10.34 0.18
N GLU A 68 -9.48 10.48 1.39
CA GLU A 68 -8.05 10.41 1.68
C GLU A 68 -7.65 8.95 1.85
N VAL A 69 -6.70 8.50 1.03
CA VAL A 69 -6.15 7.15 1.13
C VAL A 69 -4.79 7.23 1.79
N VAL A 70 -4.68 6.62 2.97
CA VAL A 70 -3.43 6.60 3.73
C VAL A 70 -2.83 5.20 3.64
N ALA A 71 -1.64 5.10 3.08
CA ALA A 71 -0.91 3.84 2.99
C ALA A 71 0.29 3.87 3.92
N THR A 72 0.41 2.84 4.73
CA THR A 72 1.50 2.68 5.69
C THR A 72 2.22 1.38 5.38
N MET A 73 3.55 1.42 5.29
CA MET A 73 4.37 0.25 5.04
C MET A 73 5.41 0.08 6.15
N GLU A 74 5.44 -1.11 6.75
CA GLU A 74 6.40 -1.48 7.78
C GLU A 74 7.23 -2.67 7.31
N PRO A 75 8.40 -2.43 6.66
CA PRO A 75 9.30 -3.52 6.31
C PRO A 75 9.83 -4.20 7.57
N GLN A 76 9.94 -5.53 7.54
CA GLN A 76 10.35 -6.30 8.70
C GLN A 76 11.33 -7.41 8.33
N GLY A 77 12.07 -7.85 9.35
CA GLY A 77 12.98 -8.97 9.23
C GLY A 77 14.45 -8.57 9.30
N ALA A 78 15.31 -9.56 9.57
CA ALA A 78 16.74 -9.34 9.72
C ALA A 78 17.38 -8.83 8.41
N ARG A 79 16.90 -9.28 7.26
CA ARG A 79 17.40 -8.84 5.96
C ARG A 79 17.15 -7.36 5.73
N TYR A 80 15.99 -6.87 6.14
CA TYR A 80 15.66 -5.44 6.06
C TYR A 80 16.62 -4.62 6.93
N THR A 81 16.83 -5.02 8.18
CA THR A 81 17.75 -4.35 9.09
C THR A 81 19.15 -4.30 8.52
N PHE A 82 19.62 -5.41 7.97
CA PHE A 82 20.95 -5.50 7.36
C PHE A 82 21.07 -4.58 6.13
N ALA A 83 20.07 -4.63 5.24
CA ALA A 83 20.05 -3.77 4.05
C ALA A 83 20.03 -2.29 4.43
N ARG A 84 19.28 -1.92 5.46
CA ARG A 84 19.21 -0.54 5.95
C ARG A 84 20.56 -0.06 6.44
N ILE A 85 21.32 -0.90 7.14
CA ILE A 85 22.65 -0.56 7.63
C ILE A 85 23.62 -0.36 6.46
N ILE A 86 23.64 -1.30 5.50
CA ILE A 86 24.56 -1.25 4.34
C ILE A 86 24.27 -0.06 3.44
N THR A 87 23.01 0.23 3.19
CA THR A 87 22.60 1.29 2.25
C THR A 87 22.44 2.65 2.91
N PHE A 88 22.72 2.78 4.20
CA PHE A 88 22.52 4.02 4.97
C PHE A 88 21.09 4.55 4.87
N GLY A 89 20.11 3.63 4.85
CA GLY A 89 18.71 3.98 4.78
C GLY A 89 18.14 4.17 3.36
N ARG A 90 18.93 4.01 2.32
CA ARG A 90 18.44 4.14 0.92
C ARG A 90 17.36 3.11 0.58
N VAL A 91 17.37 1.97 1.25
CA VAL A 91 16.33 0.95 1.06
C VAL A 91 14.94 1.50 1.38
N ASN A 92 14.82 2.36 2.38
CA ASN A 92 13.54 2.99 2.72
C ASN A 92 13.06 3.92 1.59
N THR A 93 13.96 4.62 0.92
CA THR A 93 13.62 5.47 -0.22
C THR A 93 13.04 4.63 -1.36
N ASN A 94 13.62 3.47 -1.64
CA ASN A 94 13.12 2.56 -2.67
C ASN A 94 11.71 2.06 -2.33
N TYR A 95 11.46 1.68 -1.08
CA TYR A 95 10.14 1.23 -0.64
C TYR A 95 9.12 2.36 -0.68
N GLU A 96 9.53 3.58 -0.34
CA GLU A 96 8.69 4.77 -0.45
C GLU A 96 8.24 4.99 -1.88
N LEU A 97 9.13 4.85 -2.87
CA LEU A 97 8.81 4.98 -4.28
C LEU A 97 7.80 3.91 -4.72
N VAL A 98 7.97 2.66 -4.26
CA VAL A 98 7.02 1.58 -4.55
C VAL A 98 5.65 1.90 -4.00
N LEU A 99 5.58 2.41 -2.77
CA LEU A 99 4.32 2.78 -2.13
C LEU A 99 3.62 3.92 -2.87
N VAL A 100 4.36 4.96 -3.25
CA VAL A 100 3.83 6.09 -4.01
C VAL A 100 3.30 5.62 -5.37
N GLN A 101 4.02 4.73 -6.05
CA GLN A 101 3.59 4.18 -7.34
C GLN A 101 2.28 3.40 -7.19
N GLY A 102 2.16 2.59 -6.15
CA GLY A 102 0.94 1.84 -5.85
C GLY A 102 -0.25 2.77 -5.59
N LEU A 103 -0.06 3.81 -4.80
CA LEU A 103 -1.10 4.82 -4.53
C LEU A 103 -1.49 5.58 -5.79
N SER A 104 -0.52 5.94 -6.64
CA SER A 104 -0.79 6.62 -7.90
C SER A 104 -1.63 5.75 -8.83
N ASN A 105 -1.31 4.47 -8.95
CA ASN A 105 -2.06 3.51 -9.75
C ASN A 105 -3.49 3.35 -9.22
N LEU A 106 -3.65 3.25 -7.92
CA LEU A 106 -4.96 3.16 -7.28
C LEU A 106 -5.80 4.41 -7.54
N LYS A 107 -5.20 5.58 -7.40
CA LYS A 107 -5.87 6.85 -7.67
C LYS A 107 -6.38 6.91 -9.12
N GLN A 108 -5.55 6.56 -10.09
CA GLN A 108 -5.93 6.55 -11.49
C GLN A 108 -7.07 5.57 -11.75
N ALA A 109 -6.99 4.37 -11.20
CA ALA A 109 -8.02 3.35 -11.39
C ALA A 109 -9.36 3.77 -10.77
N ALA A 110 -9.35 4.37 -9.58
CA ALA A 110 -10.56 4.77 -8.88
C ALA A 110 -11.22 6.00 -9.48
N GLU A 111 -10.43 6.93 -10.06
CA GLU A 111 -10.94 8.16 -10.68
C GLU A 111 -11.33 7.98 -12.14
N SER A 112 -10.94 6.87 -12.76
CA SER A 112 -11.30 6.58 -14.15
C SER A 112 -12.76 6.13 -14.24
N PRO A 113 -13.52 6.66 -15.21
CA PRO A 113 -14.91 6.24 -15.42
C PRO A 113 -15.01 4.80 -15.96
#